data_4069a2745387e1530138f819cfc1e167
#
_entry.id   4069a2745387e1530138f819cfc1e167
#
_cell.length_a   1.000
_cell.length_b   1.000
_cell.length_c   1.000
_cell.angle_alpha   90.00
_cell.angle_beta   90.00
_cell.angle_gamma   90.00
#
_symmetry.space_group_name_H-M   'P 1'
#
loop_
_entity.id
_entity.type
_entity.pdbx_description
1 polymer ?
#
loop_
_entity_poly.entity_id
_entity_poly.type
_entity_poly.pdbx_seq_one_letter_code
_entity_poly.pdbx_strand_id
1 'polypeptide(L)'
;ISSTLKADDWPGWFGPERDGVWREEGILDKFPQKGPKTIWKAPVGRGYAGPAVADGKVYIMDRQIDKGAKSPENPFSKITIPGNERLLCLDAKNGEIVWEKSYNCPYSISYSAGPRTTPLIDENRVYTIGAEGNLYCRSTSDGKEIWSTDFNTAFNVKTPTWGFSSTPLIYENLLICLAGGEGTVAVAFNKSNGKEVWRSLS
;
A
#
# COMPACT_ATOMS: atom_id res chain seq x y z
N ILE A 1 10.60 -3.76 -37.23
CA ILE A 1 11.06 -3.61 -35.85
C ILE A 1 9.79 -3.57 -35.01
N SER A 2 9.40 -4.70 -34.40
CA SER A 2 8.28 -4.76 -33.47
C SER A 2 8.75 -4.07 -32.18
N SER A 3 8.37 -2.82 -31.97
CA SER A 3 8.48 -2.23 -30.64
C SER A 3 7.48 -2.98 -29.75
N THR A 4 7.96 -3.79 -28.84
CA THR A 4 7.15 -4.26 -27.73
C THR A 4 6.75 -3.01 -26.93
N LEU A 5 5.49 -2.59 -27.07
CA LEU A 5 4.90 -1.58 -26.20
C LEU A 5 5.05 -2.11 -24.76
N LYS A 6 5.91 -1.49 -23.99
CA LYS A 6 6.03 -1.76 -22.56
C LYS A 6 5.00 -0.86 -21.89
N ALA A 7 4.10 -1.46 -21.12
CA ALA A 7 3.17 -0.69 -20.31
C ALA A 7 3.92 0.21 -19.33
N ASP A 8 3.42 1.42 -19.13
CA ASP A 8 4.00 2.37 -18.19
C ASP A 8 3.84 1.87 -16.73
N ASP A 9 4.76 2.27 -15.88
CA ASP A 9 4.68 2.02 -14.47
C ASP A 9 3.54 2.84 -13.84
N TRP A 10 2.88 2.26 -12.83
CA TRP A 10 1.87 2.89 -11.99
C TRP A 10 2.28 2.81 -10.53
N PRO A 11 3.27 3.62 -10.09
CA PRO A 11 4.05 3.40 -8.87
C PRO A 11 3.29 3.70 -7.57
N GLY A 12 2.05 4.15 -7.64
CA GLY A 12 1.25 4.47 -6.46
C GLY A 12 -0.14 4.96 -6.79
N TRP A 13 -0.83 5.46 -5.78
CA TRP A 13 -2.19 5.98 -5.91
C TRP A 13 -2.25 7.14 -6.91
N PHE A 14 -3.15 7.03 -7.90
CA PHE A 14 -3.31 7.96 -9.01
C PHE A 14 -2.15 8.03 -10.02
N GLY A 15 -1.23 7.06 -10.02
CA GLY A 15 -0.18 6.95 -11.03
C GLY A 15 1.00 7.89 -10.84
N PRO A 16 1.89 7.99 -11.85
CA PRO A 16 3.15 8.70 -11.72
C PRO A 16 2.98 10.20 -11.43
N GLU A 17 2.03 10.85 -12.09
CA GLU A 17 1.74 12.27 -11.92
C GLU A 17 0.70 12.56 -10.82
N ARG A 18 0.15 11.51 -10.19
CA ARG A 18 -0.88 11.59 -9.15
C ARG A 18 -2.16 12.31 -9.57
N ASP A 19 -2.49 12.28 -10.84
CA ASP A 19 -3.69 12.89 -11.42
C ASP A 19 -4.73 11.86 -11.93
N GLY A 20 -4.40 10.55 -11.82
CA GLY A 20 -5.26 9.48 -12.26
C GLY A 20 -5.41 9.36 -13.78
N VAL A 21 -4.56 10.03 -14.54
CA VAL A 21 -4.60 10.03 -15.99
C VAL A 21 -3.67 8.96 -16.56
N TRP A 22 -4.22 8.06 -17.36
CA TRP A 22 -3.47 7.08 -18.09
C TRP A 22 -3.04 7.67 -19.45
N ARG A 23 -1.72 7.74 -19.67
CA ARG A 23 -1.14 8.42 -20.84
C ARG A 23 -0.54 7.47 -21.87
N GLU A 24 -0.80 6.17 -21.75
CA GLU A 24 -0.34 5.19 -22.72
C GLU A 24 -1.03 5.37 -24.06
N GLU A 25 -0.27 5.17 -25.13
CA GLU A 25 -0.77 5.13 -26.50
C GLU A 25 -0.95 3.68 -26.99
N GLY A 26 -1.78 3.48 -28.02
CA GLY A 26 -2.00 2.15 -28.61
C GLY A 26 -2.84 1.21 -27.76
N ILE A 27 -3.56 1.73 -26.80
CA ILE A 27 -4.55 0.97 -26.02
C ILE A 27 -5.77 0.63 -26.88
N LEU A 28 -6.50 -0.42 -26.50
CA LEU A 28 -7.71 -0.83 -27.20
C LEU A 28 -8.83 0.20 -27.02
N ASP A 29 -9.40 0.68 -28.11
CA ASP A 29 -10.61 1.53 -28.10
C ASP A 29 -11.81 0.79 -27.51
N LYS A 30 -11.88 -0.51 -27.71
CA LYS A 30 -12.95 -1.39 -27.19
C LYS A 30 -12.38 -2.74 -26.79
N PHE A 31 -12.83 -3.24 -25.66
CA PHE A 31 -12.55 -4.62 -25.29
C PHE A 31 -13.27 -5.60 -26.22
N PRO A 32 -12.67 -6.78 -26.52
CA PRO A 32 -13.36 -7.88 -27.16
C PRO A 32 -14.65 -8.23 -26.42
N GLN A 33 -15.65 -8.78 -27.13
CA GLN A 33 -16.95 -9.14 -26.53
C GLN A 33 -16.84 -10.05 -25.28
N LYS A 34 -15.79 -10.89 -25.20
CA LYS A 34 -15.48 -11.75 -24.04
C LYS A 34 -14.62 -11.07 -22.97
N GLY A 35 -14.38 -9.76 -23.07
CA GLY A 35 -13.45 -9.01 -22.23
C GLY A 35 -11.97 -9.24 -22.59
N PRO A 36 -11.06 -8.62 -21.85
CA PRO A 36 -9.62 -8.81 -22.04
C PRO A 36 -9.20 -10.24 -21.68
N LYS A 37 -8.17 -10.75 -22.36
CA LYS A 37 -7.58 -12.05 -22.05
C LYS A 37 -6.91 -11.99 -20.66
N THR A 38 -7.32 -12.88 -19.75
CA THR A 38 -6.59 -13.07 -18.50
C THR A 38 -5.26 -13.73 -18.78
N ILE A 39 -4.16 -13.08 -18.37
CA ILE A 39 -2.79 -13.62 -18.50
C ILE A 39 -2.47 -14.52 -17.32
N TRP A 40 -2.73 -14.03 -16.10
CA TRP A 40 -2.55 -14.76 -14.84
C TRP A 40 -3.53 -14.28 -13.76
N LYS A 41 -3.62 -15.05 -12.69
CA LYS A 41 -4.33 -14.71 -11.46
C LYS A 41 -3.49 -15.14 -10.27
N ALA A 42 -3.34 -14.28 -9.29
CA ALA A 42 -2.67 -14.59 -8.04
C ALA A 42 -3.66 -14.51 -6.87
N PRO A 43 -3.65 -15.45 -5.93
CA PRO A 43 -4.46 -15.37 -4.72
C PRO A 43 -3.89 -14.30 -3.79
N VAL A 44 -4.74 -13.38 -3.36
CA VAL A 44 -4.42 -12.37 -2.36
C VAL A 44 -5.43 -12.44 -1.22
N GLY A 45 -5.04 -12.00 -0.04
CA GLY A 45 -5.93 -11.87 1.11
C GLY A 45 -6.91 -10.71 0.95
N ARG A 46 -7.59 -10.37 2.03
CA ARG A 46 -8.57 -9.28 2.04
C ARG A 46 -7.86 -7.93 2.16
N GLY A 47 -8.47 -6.89 1.61
CA GLY A 47 -8.00 -5.51 1.70
C GLY A 47 -8.79 -4.57 0.80
N TYR A 48 -8.48 -3.29 0.92
CA TYR A 48 -9.03 -2.22 0.10
C TYR A 48 -7.91 -1.50 -0.69
N ALA A 49 -6.66 -1.92 -0.46
CA ALA A 49 -5.50 -1.36 -1.14
C ALA A 49 -5.53 -1.70 -2.64
N GLY A 50 -5.27 -0.73 -3.49
CA GLY A 50 -4.94 -0.97 -4.90
C GLY A 50 -3.51 -1.50 -5.04
N PRO A 51 -3.19 -2.18 -6.15
CA PRO A 51 -1.82 -2.53 -6.48
C PRO A 51 -1.03 -1.31 -6.98
N ALA A 52 0.29 -1.32 -6.76
CA ALA A 52 1.24 -0.48 -7.48
C ALA A 52 2.07 -1.35 -8.42
N VAL A 53 2.46 -0.80 -9.56
CA VAL A 53 3.25 -1.50 -10.59
C VAL A 53 4.48 -0.68 -10.91
N ALA A 54 5.65 -1.27 -10.77
CA ALA A 54 6.92 -0.65 -11.12
C ALA A 54 7.97 -1.70 -11.48
N ASP A 55 8.81 -1.41 -12.44
CA ASP A 55 9.95 -2.26 -12.85
C ASP A 55 9.57 -3.73 -13.11
N GLY A 56 8.40 -3.97 -13.73
CA GLY A 56 7.90 -5.30 -14.04
C GLY A 56 7.47 -6.12 -12.81
N LYS A 57 7.18 -5.47 -11.71
CA LYS A 57 6.66 -6.06 -10.47
C LYS A 57 5.34 -5.43 -10.07
N VAL A 58 4.51 -6.19 -9.38
CA VAL A 58 3.25 -5.74 -8.78
C VAL A 58 3.37 -5.82 -7.27
N TYR A 59 3.10 -4.72 -6.60
CA TYR A 59 3.14 -4.61 -5.14
C TYR A 59 1.72 -4.44 -4.61
N ILE A 60 1.31 -5.27 -3.67
CA ILE A 60 -0.02 -5.20 -3.07
C ILE A 60 0.02 -5.52 -1.58
N MET A 61 -0.75 -4.78 -0.81
CA MET A 61 -1.00 -5.10 0.60
C MET A 61 -2.29 -5.89 0.75
N ASP A 62 -2.24 -6.90 1.60
CA ASP A 62 -3.42 -7.65 2.01
C ASP A 62 -3.39 -7.98 3.52
N ARG A 63 -4.44 -8.62 3.98
CA ARG A 63 -4.55 -9.09 5.35
C ARG A 63 -4.93 -10.56 5.42
N GLN A 64 -4.27 -11.26 6.32
CA GLN A 64 -4.61 -12.61 6.75
C GLN A 64 -5.03 -12.59 8.22
N ILE A 65 -6.26 -13.02 8.50
CA ILE A 65 -6.72 -13.22 9.88
C ILE A 65 -6.21 -14.56 10.40
N ASP A 66 -5.96 -14.64 11.70
CA ASP A 66 -5.45 -15.85 12.34
C ASP A 66 -6.48 -16.98 12.23
N LYS A 67 -5.96 -18.21 12.24
CA LYS A 67 -6.80 -19.43 12.18
C LYS A 67 -7.80 -19.44 13.34
N GLY A 68 -9.09 -19.53 13.00
CA GLY A 68 -10.19 -19.54 13.96
C GLY A 68 -10.74 -18.15 14.31
N ALA A 69 -10.05 -17.07 13.97
CA ALA A 69 -10.60 -15.72 14.08
C ALA A 69 -11.70 -15.51 13.03
N LYS A 70 -12.69 -14.70 13.37
CA LYS A 70 -13.81 -14.37 12.48
C LYS A 70 -13.96 -12.87 12.33
N SER A 71 -14.22 -12.43 11.11
CA SER A 71 -14.70 -11.06 10.90
C SER A 71 -16.12 -10.91 11.47
N PRO A 72 -16.45 -9.74 12.06
CA PRO A 72 -17.80 -9.50 12.55
C PRO A 72 -18.81 -9.47 11.39
N GLU A 73 -20.04 -9.93 11.63
CA GLU A 73 -21.14 -9.81 10.65
C GLU A 73 -21.47 -8.34 10.37
N ASN A 74 -21.53 -7.53 11.41
CA ASN A 74 -21.67 -6.09 11.26
C ASN A 74 -20.31 -5.45 11.00
N PRO A 75 -20.06 -4.89 9.78
CA PRO A 75 -18.77 -4.30 9.42
C PRO A 75 -18.41 -3.06 10.25
N PHE A 76 -19.37 -2.42 10.92
CA PHE A 76 -19.11 -1.28 11.80
C PHE A 76 -18.59 -1.69 13.19
N SER A 77 -18.65 -2.97 13.54
CA SER A 77 -18.16 -3.46 14.83
C SER A 77 -16.64 -3.26 14.94
N LYS A 78 -16.22 -2.81 16.12
CA LYS A 78 -14.80 -2.57 16.46
C LYS A 78 -14.31 -3.64 17.45
N ILE A 79 -14.53 -4.91 17.16
CA ILE A 79 -13.95 -5.99 17.94
C ILE A 79 -12.50 -6.21 17.53
N THR A 80 -11.67 -6.62 18.47
CA THR A 80 -10.29 -6.96 18.15
C THR A 80 -10.23 -8.28 17.36
N ILE A 81 -9.66 -8.24 16.18
CA ILE A 81 -9.51 -9.39 15.29
C ILE A 81 -8.00 -9.62 15.11
N PRO A 82 -7.44 -10.73 15.63
CA PRO A 82 -6.03 -11.04 15.43
C PRO A 82 -5.75 -11.39 13.97
N GLY A 83 -4.53 -11.08 13.52
CA GLY A 83 -4.10 -11.32 12.15
C GLY A 83 -2.88 -10.50 11.78
N ASN A 84 -2.46 -10.67 10.55
CA ASN A 84 -1.26 -10.05 10.01
C ASN A 84 -1.60 -9.23 8.78
N GLU A 85 -1.00 -8.05 8.62
CA GLU A 85 -0.89 -7.39 7.33
C GLU A 85 0.31 -7.93 6.57
N ARG A 86 0.20 -7.95 5.24
CA ARG A 86 1.22 -8.50 4.38
C ARG A 86 1.43 -7.61 3.17
N LEU A 87 2.70 -7.42 2.80
CA LEU A 87 3.10 -6.84 1.52
C LEU A 87 3.62 -7.96 0.63
N LEU A 88 3.03 -8.10 -0.55
CA LEU A 88 3.47 -9.01 -1.59
C LEU A 88 4.11 -8.24 -2.74
N CYS A 89 5.18 -8.81 -3.28
CA CYS A 89 5.77 -8.43 -4.55
C CYS A 89 5.62 -9.62 -5.52
N LEU A 90 4.93 -9.37 -6.63
CA LEU A 90 4.66 -10.38 -7.64
C LEU A 90 5.40 -10.02 -8.93
N ASP A 91 5.82 -11.02 -9.70
CA ASP A 91 6.27 -10.81 -11.07
C ASP A 91 5.09 -10.42 -11.97
N ALA A 92 5.19 -9.30 -12.66
CA ALA A 92 4.10 -8.78 -13.49
C ALA A 92 3.80 -9.64 -14.73
N LYS A 93 4.70 -10.53 -15.15
CA LYS A 93 4.52 -11.38 -16.34
C LYS A 93 3.70 -12.63 -16.03
N ASN A 94 3.88 -13.23 -14.84
CA ASN A 94 3.30 -14.53 -14.52
C ASN A 94 2.52 -14.57 -13.20
N GLY A 95 2.59 -13.50 -12.38
CA GLY A 95 1.90 -13.41 -11.09
C GLY A 95 2.53 -14.23 -9.95
N GLU A 96 3.73 -14.77 -10.16
CA GLU A 96 4.44 -15.51 -9.11
C GLU A 96 4.95 -14.58 -8.02
N ILE A 97 4.93 -15.05 -6.77
CA ILE A 97 5.43 -14.28 -5.63
C ILE A 97 6.96 -14.26 -5.71
N VAL A 98 7.54 -13.07 -5.90
CA VAL A 98 8.98 -12.82 -5.83
C VAL A 98 9.45 -12.80 -4.39
N TRP A 99 8.71 -12.08 -3.55
CA TRP A 99 8.88 -12.06 -2.10
C TRP A 99 7.61 -11.60 -1.39
N GLU A 100 7.49 -11.94 -0.11
CA GLU A 100 6.44 -11.42 0.76
C GLU A 100 7.01 -11.05 2.13
N LYS A 101 6.41 -10.06 2.79
CA LYS A 101 6.70 -9.66 4.16
C LYS A 101 5.41 -9.45 4.92
N SER A 102 5.35 -10.01 6.12
CA SER A 102 4.20 -9.87 7.00
C SER A 102 4.61 -9.36 8.37
N TYR A 103 3.67 -8.76 9.07
CA TYR A 103 3.81 -8.34 10.46
C TYR A 103 2.50 -8.50 11.20
N ASN A 104 2.59 -8.76 12.50
CA ASN A 104 1.41 -8.89 13.36
C ASN A 104 0.68 -7.55 13.43
N CYS A 105 -0.61 -7.56 13.11
CA CYS A 105 -1.45 -6.37 13.08
C CYS A 105 -2.91 -6.72 13.46
N PRO A 106 -3.19 -6.89 14.75
CA PRO A 106 -4.56 -7.07 15.21
C PRO A 106 -5.36 -5.80 14.96
N TYR A 107 -6.56 -5.95 14.39
CA TYR A 107 -7.42 -4.81 14.08
C TYR A 107 -8.49 -4.60 15.14
N SER A 108 -8.71 -3.32 15.48
CA SER A 108 -9.85 -2.87 16.29
C SER A 108 -10.60 -1.73 15.60
N ILE A 109 -10.76 -1.82 14.30
CA ILE A 109 -11.33 -0.82 13.40
C ILE A 109 -12.58 -1.33 12.69
N SER A 110 -13.46 -0.42 12.26
CA SER A 110 -14.58 -0.75 11.38
C SER A 110 -14.07 -1.13 9.99
N TYR A 111 -14.84 -1.95 9.27
CA TYR A 111 -14.46 -2.47 7.95
C TYR A 111 -13.08 -3.14 7.98
N SER A 112 -12.92 -4.07 8.89
CA SER A 112 -11.66 -4.72 9.26
C SER A 112 -11.12 -5.73 8.23
N ALA A 113 -11.49 -5.60 6.93
CA ALA A 113 -11.05 -6.55 5.91
C ALA A 113 -9.55 -6.52 5.65
N GLY A 114 -8.92 -5.35 5.66
CA GLY A 114 -7.48 -5.24 5.43
C GLY A 114 -6.99 -3.82 5.18
N PRO A 115 -5.74 -3.65 4.71
CA PRO A 115 -5.11 -2.35 4.44
C PRO A 115 -5.88 -1.53 3.40
N ARG A 116 -5.73 -0.19 3.47
CA ARG A 116 -6.44 0.77 2.61
C ARG A 116 -5.51 1.53 1.68
N THR A 117 -4.23 1.61 2.02
CA THR A 117 -3.27 2.42 1.28
C THR A 117 -2.63 1.61 0.16
N THR A 118 -2.56 2.18 -1.03
CA THR A 118 -1.78 1.62 -2.12
C THR A 118 -0.29 1.76 -1.79
N PRO A 119 0.54 0.72 -1.98
CA PRO A 119 1.98 0.85 -1.88
C PRO A 119 2.50 1.98 -2.78
N LEU A 120 3.50 2.72 -2.32
CA LEU A 120 4.15 3.76 -3.10
C LEU A 120 5.58 3.35 -3.40
N ILE A 121 5.93 3.29 -4.69
CA ILE A 121 7.25 2.91 -5.16
C ILE A 121 8.01 4.17 -5.55
N ASP A 122 9.24 4.28 -5.06
CA ASP A 122 10.18 5.33 -5.44
C ASP A 122 11.59 4.74 -5.51
N GLU A 123 12.15 4.72 -6.69
CA GLU A 123 13.45 4.09 -6.95
C GLU A 123 13.49 2.63 -6.45
N ASN A 124 14.40 2.32 -5.56
CA ASN A 124 14.59 1.00 -4.98
C ASN A 124 13.83 0.79 -3.64
N ARG A 125 12.82 1.61 -3.35
CA ARG A 125 12.03 1.58 -2.11
C ARG A 125 10.55 1.42 -2.35
N VAL A 126 9.91 0.69 -1.45
CA VAL A 126 8.45 0.62 -1.34
C VAL A 126 8.02 1.11 0.03
N TYR A 127 7.09 2.06 0.04
CA TYR A 127 6.50 2.63 1.25
C TYR A 127 5.08 2.13 1.40
N THR A 128 4.73 1.69 2.61
CA THR A 128 3.40 1.20 2.94
C THR A 128 2.94 1.76 4.27
N ILE A 129 1.64 2.08 4.37
CA ILE A 129 1.00 2.42 5.63
C ILE A 129 -0.08 1.38 5.89
N GLY A 130 0.03 0.66 7.00
CA GLY A 130 -0.98 -0.27 7.47
C GLY A 130 -2.20 0.44 8.03
N ALA A 131 -3.30 -0.29 8.16
CA ALA A 131 -4.56 0.28 8.66
C ALA A 131 -4.48 0.76 10.11
N GLU A 132 -3.58 0.21 10.91
CA GLU A 132 -3.32 0.62 12.29
C GLU A 132 -2.18 1.66 12.42
N GLY A 133 -1.64 2.17 11.29
CA GLY A 133 -0.65 3.25 11.28
C GLY A 133 0.81 2.80 11.20
N ASN A 134 1.06 1.55 10.90
CA ASN A 134 2.40 1.01 10.72
C ASN A 134 2.98 1.46 9.38
N LEU A 135 3.88 2.42 9.38
CA LEU A 135 4.61 2.90 8.21
C LEU A 135 5.91 2.12 8.05
N TYR A 136 6.10 1.53 6.88
CA TYR A 136 7.33 0.84 6.50
C TYR A 136 7.93 1.42 5.24
N CYS A 137 9.26 1.50 5.22
CA CYS A 137 10.08 1.63 4.03
C CYS A 137 10.88 0.33 3.86
N ARG A 138 10.70 -0.32 2.73
CA ARG A 138 11.37 -1.59 2.42
C ARG A 138 12.08 -1.53 1.07
N SER A 139 13.09 -2.38 0.90
CA SER A 139 13.75 -2.57 -0.40
C SER A 139 12.80 -3.24 -1.39
N THR A 140 12.75 -2.75 -2.63
CA THR A 140 11.97 -3.38 -3.72
C THR A 140 12.57 -4.71 -4.17
N SER A 141 13.86 -4.97 -3.91
CA SER A 141 14.55 -6.18 -4.39
C SER A 141 14.18 -7.43 -3.58
N ASP A 142 14.03 -7.31 -2.26
CA ASP A 142 13.87 -8.46 -1.34
C ASP A 142 12.88 -8.20 -0.19
N GLY A 143 12.26 -7.02 -0.15
CA GLY A 143 11.32 -6.62 0.90
C GLY A 143 11.96 -6.37 2.26
N LYS A 144 13.30 -6.34 2.36
CA LYS A 144 14.00 -6.07 3.62
C LYS A 144 13.66 -4.68 4.13
N GLU A 145 13.38 -4.59 5.43
CA GLU A 145 13.11 -3.32 6.09
C GLU A 145 14.35 -2.43 6.07
N ILE A 146 14.16 -1.18 5.64
CA ILE A 146 15.17 -0.12 5.70
C ILE A 146 14.92 0.72 6.94
N TRP A 147 13.67 1.13 7.16
CA TRP A 147 13.21 1.80 8.36
C TRP A 147 11.69 1.64 8.53
N SER A 148 11.19 1.88 9.72
CA SER A 148 9.77 1.86 10.03
C SER A 148 9.41 2.85 11.14
N THR A 149 8.14 3.19 11.21
CA THR A 149 7.55 4.02 12.27
C THR A 149 6.10 3.57 12.50
N ASP A 150 5.67 3.60 13.74
CA ASP A 150 4.27 3.39 14.12
C ASP A 150 3.66 4.72 14.56
N PHE A 151 2.61 5.17 13.86
CA PHE A 151 2.02 6.49 14.11
C PHE A 151 1.39 6.59 15.50
N ASN A 152 0.79 5.51 15.99
CA ASN A 152 0.13 5.52 17.28
C ASN A 152 1.15 5.75 18.41
N THR A 153 2.31 5.11 18.35
CA THR A 153 3.36 5.25 19.36
C THR A 153 4.21 6.49 19.15
N ALA A 154 4.58 6.82 17.91
CA ALA A 154 5.46 7.95 17.61
C ALA A 154 4.79 9.32 17.86
N PHE A 155 3.48 9.40 17.62
CA PHE A 155 2.74 10.68 17.70
C PHE A 155 1.62 10.68 18.72
N ASN A 156 1.48 9.61 19.52
CA ASN A 156 0.41 9.44 20.50
C ASN A 156 -0.98 9.66 19.89
N VAL A 157 -1.18 9.19 18.65
CA VAL A 157 -2.46 9.27 17.95
C VAL A 157 -3.24 7.97 18.12
N LYS A 158 -4.55 8.05 17.98
CA LYS A 158 -5.41 6.86 17.97
C LYS A 158 -5.76 6.49 16.55
N THR A 159 -5.73 5.21 16.24
CA THR A 159 -6.17 4.72 14.94
C THR A 159 -7.59 5.24 14.63
N PRO A 160 -7.80 5.87 13.46
CA PRO A 160 -9.12 6.32 13.05
C PRO A 160 -10.13 5.18 13.00
N THR A 161 -11.43 5.50 13.12
CA THR A 161 -12.50 4.50 13.13
C THR A 161 -12.41 3.49 11.98
N TRP A 162 -11.98 3.94 10.82
CA TRP A 162 -11.84 3.09 9.61
C TRP A 162 -10.38 2.81 9.24
N GLY A 163 -9.44 3.00 10.19
CA GLY A 163 -8.01 2.85 9.95
C GLY A 163 -7.40 4.00 9.15
N PHE A 164 -6.07 3.98 9.04
CA PHE A 164 -5.33 4.90 8.20
C PHE A 164 -5.54 4.54 6.72
N SER A 165 -5.86 5.52 5.88
CA SER A 165 -6.22 5.32 4.48
C SER A 165 -5.54 6.29 3.52
N SER A 166 -4.80 7.27 4.02
CA SER A 166 -4.08 8.23 3.20
C SER A 166 -2.78 7.63 2.68
N THR A 167 -2.64 7.55 1.37
CA THR A 167 -1.37 7.16 0.73
C THR A 167 -0.34 8.28 0.91
N PRO A 168 0.91 7.97 1.25
CA PRO A 168 1.95 8.97 1.41
C PRO A 168 2.28 9.69 0.09
N LEU A 169 2.86 10.88 0.20
CA LEU A 169 3.35 11.67 -0.92
C LEU A 169 4.86 11.80 -0.84
N ILE A 170 5.55 11.54 -1.96
CA ILE A 170 6.96 11.91 -2.10
C ILE A 170 7.06 13.29 -2.72
N TYR A 171 7.84 14.14 -2.07
CA TYR A 171 8.26 15.43 -2.58
C TYR A 171 9.74 15.61 -2.32
N GLU A 172 10.54 15.59 -3.38
CA GLU A 172 12.02 15.60 -3.30
C GLU A 172 12.57 14.47 -2.41
N ASN A 173 13.19 14.81 -1.30
CA ASN A 173 13.73 13.86 -0.31
C ASN A 173 12.78 13.58 0.87
N LEU A 174 11.55 14.06 0.79
CA LEU A 174 10.53 13.93 1.84
C LEU A 174 9.50 12.86 1.49
N LEU A 175 9.10 12.10 2.51
CA LEU A 175 7.90 11.29 2.53
C LEU A 175 6.88 11.97 3.44
N ILE A 176 5.82 12.52 2.88
CA ILE A 176 4.77 13.26 3.61
C ILE A 176 3.59 12.32 3.86
N CYS A 177 3.21 12.19 5.12
CA CYS A 177 2.14 11.32 5.59
C CYS A 177 1.09 12.11 6.37
N LEU A 178 -0.15 11.63 6.36
CA LEU A 178 -1.19 12.10 7.26
C LEU A 178 -1.28 11.13 8.44
N ALA A 179 -0.73 11.54 9.59
CA ALA A 179 -0.77 10.74 10.80
C ALA A 179 -1.97 11.07 11.70
N GLY A 180 -2.52 12.29 11.59
CA GLY A 180 -3.60 12.76 12.46
C GLY A 180 -3.10 13.15 13.84
N GLY A 181 -4.01 13.63 14.68
CA GLY A 181 -3.68 14.09 16.04
C GLY A 181 -3.23 15.55 16.10
N GLU A 182 -3.13 16.05 17.31
CA GLU A 182 -2.74 17.43 17.57
C GLU A 182 -1.28 17.66 17.16
N GLY A 183 -1.05 18.67 16.32
CA GLY A 183 0.27 19.02 15.82
C GLY A 183 0.89 18.01 14.84
N THR A 184 0.18 16.94 14.47
CA THR A 184 0.72 15.84 13.67
C THR A 184 -0.20 15.39 12.53
N VAL A 185 -1.15 16.24 12.12
CA VAL A 185 -2.03 15.90 10.99
C VAL A 185 -1.20 15.60 9.75
N ALA A 186 -0.18 16.44 9.47
CA ALA A 186 0.80 16.18 8.42
C ALA A 186 2.20 16.04 9.03
N VAL A 187 2.90 14.99 8.66
CA VAL A 187 4.27 14.70 9.11
C VAL A 187 5.13 14.37 7.89
N ALA A 188 6.30 15.00 7.80
CA ALA A 188 7.29 14.68 6.79
C ALA A 188 8.50 13.97 7.38
N PHE A 189 8.88 12.91 6.73
CA PHE A 189 10.07 12.13 7.04
C PHE A 189 11.10 12.28 5.91
N ASN A 190 12.38 12.20 6.26
CA ASN A 190 13.39 11.94 5.25
C ASN A 190 13.13 10.55 4.66
N LYS A 191 12.86 10.47 3.35
CA LYS A 191 12.45 9.22 2.68
C LYS A 191 13.50 8.10 2.78
N SER A 192 14.78 8.45 2.96
CA SER A 192 15.87 7.48 2.97
C SER A 192 16.09 6.80 4.32
N ASN A 193 15.83 7.49 5.43
CA ASN A 193 16.18 7.01 6.77
C ASN A 193 15.06 7.10 7.82
N GLY A 194 13.88 7.61 7.44
CA GLY A 194 12.72 7.71 8.30
C GLY A 194 12.80 8.75 9.43
N LYS A 195 13.84 9.60 9.44
CA LYS A 195 13.92 10.68 10.42
C LYS A 195 12.87 11.73 10.13
N GLU A 196 12.11 12.13 11.14
CA GLU A 196 11.18 13.25 11.05
C GLU A 196 11.94 14.54 10.70
N VAL A 197 11.39 15.27 9.73
CA VAL A 197 11.93 16.57 9.27
C VAL A 197 11.06 17.70 9.79
N TRP A 198 9.74 17.55 9.66
CA TRP A 198 8.78 18.51 10.20
C TRP A 198 7.42 17.82 10.45
N ARG A 199 6.62 18.45 11.30
CA ARG A 199 5.20 18.15 11.51
C ARG A 199 4.41 19.42 11.54
N SER A 200 3.14 19.36 11.18
CA SER A 200 2.28 20.52 11.09
C SER A 200 0.80 20.14 11.17
N LEU A 201 0.01 21.15 11.35
CA LEU A 201 -1.44 21.17 11.40
C LEU A 201 -1.98 20.54 12.70
N SER A 202 -2.79 21.28 13.38
CA SER A 202 -3.53 20.90 14.60
C SER A 202 -5.02 21.14 14.42
#